data_b9b7ae078e6317a8bfb00a4f513e481f
#
_entry.id   b9b7ae078e6317a8bfb00a4f513e481f
#
_cell.length_a   1.000
_cell.length_b   1.000
_cell.length_c   1.000
_cell.angle_alpha   90.00
_cell.angle_beta   90.00
_cell.angle_gamma   90.00
#
_symmetry.space_group_name_H-M   'P 1'
#
loop_
_entity.id
_entity.type
_entity.pdbx_description
1 polymer ?
#
loop_
_entity_poly.entity_id
_entity_poly.type
_entity_poly.pdbx_seq_one_letter_code
_entity_poly.pdbx_strand_id
1 'polypeptide(L)'
;DLNTTSPNLLGQDTTTNDKYLSDNRTVQLRQPLFNMQRWLQFEQAKSVVNEVEATLDREYQNLVVRVAGAYFETLMADEQLDLVLAQKATYTALVDAAKKGLAAGSGTRTDIDDAQSRLDMAMAQELEARQNQDLTRRQLQLLVNQPVMAIAKLNVPALKLSSPQPANLDDWT
;
A
#
# COMPACT_ATOMS: atom_id res chain seq x y z
N ASP A 1 -23.05 58.91 -22.90
CA ASP A 1 -23.79 59.76 -23.81
C ASP A 1 -25.17 60.00 -23.18
N LEU A 2 -25.45 61.24 -22.76
CA LEU A 2 -26.73 61.67 -22.26
C LEU A 2 -27.36 62.55 -23.33
N ASN A 3 -28.50 62.11 -23.85
CA ASN A 3 -29.24 62.84 -24.85
C ASN A 3 -30.41 63.54 -24.16
N THR A 4 -30.32 64.84 -23.96
CA THR A 4 -31.39 65.62 -23.32
C THR A 4 -32.10 66.46 -24.36
N THR A 5 -33.37 66.20 -24.51
CA THR A 5 -34.22 67.00 -25.45
C THR A 5 -35.10 67.94 -24.61
N SER A 6 -34.93 69.24 -24.84
CA SER A 6 -35.78 70.27 -24.20
C SER A 6 -36.32 71.26 -25.23
N PRO A 7 -37.59 71.68 -25.14
CA PRO A 7 -38.15 72.69 -26.03
C PRO A 7 -37.55 74.06 -25.72
N ASN A 8 -37.19 74.78 -26.76
CA ASN A 8 -36.75 76.18 -26.66
C ASN A 8 -37.98 77.12 -26.57
N LEU A 9 -37.73 78.42 -26.29
CA LEU A 9 -38.79 79.43 -26.17
C LEU A 9 -39.67 79.63 -27.46
N LEU A 10 -39.29 79.01 -28.55
CA LEU A 10 -39.99 79.01 -29.84
C LEU A 10 -40.68 77.69 -30.15
N GLY A 11 -40.75 76.77 -29.20
CA GLY A 11 -41.38 75.46 -29.35
C GLY A 11 -40.67 74.45 -30.26
N GLN A 12 -39.39 74.70 -30.57
CA GLN A 12 -38.56 73.76 -31.31
C GLN A 12 -37.77 72.89 -30.34
N ASP A 13 -37.73 71.61 -30.58
CA ASP A 13 -36.95 70.67 -29.79
C ASP A 13 -35.46 70.83 -30.09
N THR A 14 -34.68 71.19 -29.06
CA THR A 14 -33.23 71.20 -29.13
C THR A 14 -32.68 70.01 -28.41
N THR A 15 -31.98 69.14 -29.14
CA THR A 15 -31.28 67.99 -28.58
C THR A 15 -29.86 68.34 -28.31
N THR A 16 -29.46 68.42 -27.06
CA THR A 16 -28.06 68.58 -26.64
C THR A 16 -27.46 67.22 -26.35
N ASN A 17 -26.41 66.91 -27.06
CA ASN A 17 -25.65 65.66 -26.86
C ASN A 17 -24.36 65.98 -26.11
N ASP A 18 -24.38 65.81 -24.77
CA ASP A 18 -23.23 66.02 -23.94
C ASP A 18 -22.46 64.74 -23.78
N LYS A 19 -21.23 64.69 -24.29
CA LYS A 19 -20.26 63.59 -24.09
C LYS A 19 -19.37 63.96 -22.93
N TYR A 20 -19.51 63.22 -21.82
CA TYR A 20 -18.58 63.31 -20.72
C TYR A 20 -17.92 61.97 -20.47
N LEU A 21 -16.64 62.01 -20.17
CA LEU A 21 -15.87 60.85 -19.73
C LEU A 21 -15.96 60.82 -18.22
N SER A 22 -16.67 59.78 -17.70
CA SER A 22 -16.68 59.51 -16.27
C SER A 22 -15.68 58.39 -15.98
N ASP A 23 -14.58 58.73 -15.34
CA ASP A 23 -13.55 57.81 -14.87
C ASP A 23 -13.70 57.67 -13.35
N ASN A 24 -14.15 56.51 -12.89
CA ASN A 24 -14.33 56.24 -11.47
C ASN A 24 -13.22 55.28 -11.00
N ARG A 25 -12.23 55.76 -10.27
CA ARG A 25 -11.14 54.98 -9.69
C ARG A 25 -11.33 54.84 -8.20
N THR A 26 -11.78 53.65 -7.79
CA THR A 26 -11.99 53.35 -6.36
C THR A 26 -10.86 52.47 -5.82
N VAL A 27 -10.16 52.93 -4.81
CA VAL A 27 -9.20 52.13 -4.05
C VAL A 27 -9.85 51.82 -2.71
N GLN A 28 -10.10 50.53 -2.48
CA GLN A 28 -10.71 50.08 -1.23
C GLN A 28 -9.76 49.25 -0.39
N LEU A 29 -9.38 49.73 0.78
CA LEU A 29 -8.60 48.99 1.78
C LEU A 29 -9.56 48.52 2.89
N ARG A 30 -9.65 47.18 3.05
CA ARG A 30 -10.44 46.56 4.12
C ARG A 30 -9.52 45.80 5.06
N GLN A 31 -9.29 46.31 6.25
CA GLN A 31 -8.52 45.66 7.32
C GLN A 31 -9.46 45.26 8.45
N PRO A 32 -9.73 43.96 8.67
CA PRO A 32 -10.50 43.50 9.81
C PRO A 32 -9.66 43.66 11.07
N LEU A 33 -10.09 44.44 12.03
CA LEU A 33 -9.43 44.62 13.33
C LEU A 33 -9.73 43.47 14.28
N PHE A 34 -10.91 42.88 14.16
CA PHE A 34 -11.32 41.69 14.91
C PHE A 34 -12.22 40.83 14.05
N ASN A 35 -11.90 39.54 13.96
CA ASN A 35 -12.71 38.57 13.25
C ASN A 35 -12.75 37.25 14.02
N MET A 36 -13.80 37.04 14.80
CA MET A 36 -14.03 35.84 15.60
C MET A 36 -13.97 34.57 14.74
N GLN A 37 -14.51 34.61 13.52
CA GLN A 37 -14.51 33.48 12.61
C GLN A 37 -13.07 33.03 12.24
N ARG A 38 -12.17 33.97 11.97
CA ARG A 38 -10.77 33.66 11.67
C ARG A 38 -10.05 33.10 12.88
N TRP A 39 -10.37 33.58 14.07
CA TRP A 39 -9.80 33.06 15.32
C TRP A 39 -10.25 31.63 15.57
N LEU A 40 -11.55 31.33 15.41
CA LEU A 40 -12.08 29.97 15.51
C LEU A 40 -11.52 29.02 14.43
N GLN A 41 -11.34 29.51 13.20
CA GLN A 41 -10.67 28.75 12.14
C GLN A 41 -9.23 28.41 12.48
N PHE A 42 -8.51 29.30 13.15
CA PHE A 42 -7.15 29.03 13.61
C PHE A 42 -7.11 27.95 14.70
N GLU A 43 -8.01 27.99 15.67
CA GLU A 43 -8.13 26.93 16.69
C GLU A 43 -8.58 25.59 16.07
N GLN A 44 -9.49 25.63 15.11
CA GLN A 44 -9.86 24.45 14.34
C GLN A 44 -8.65 23.88 13.57
N ALA A 45 -7.84 24.72 12.95
CA ALA A 45 -6.64 24.28 12.23
C ALA A 45 -5.63 23.58 13.14
N LYS A 46 -5.46 24.04 14.38
CA LYS A 46 -4.63 23.36 15.39
C LYS A 46 -5.15 21.96 15.71
N SER A 47 -6.47 21.82 15.88
CA SER A 47 -7.09 20.53 16.14
C SER A 47 -6.91 19.57 14.96
N VAL A 48 -7.00 20.07 13.72
CA VAL A 48 -6.72 19.27 12.51
C VAL A 48 -5.25 18.83 12.46
N VAL A 49 -4.29 19.67 12.87
CA VAL A 49 -2.87 19.26 12.95
C VAL A 49 -2.70 18.11 13.93
N ASN A 50 -3.27 18.18 15.11
CA ASN A 50 -3.20 17.09 16.10
C ASN A 50 -3.85 15.79 15.59
N GLU A 51 -4.96 15.88 14.86
CA GLU A 51 -5.60 14.74 14.21
C GLU A 51 -4.70 14.10 13.15
N VAL A 52 -4.05 14.92 12.32
CA VAL A 52 -3.12 14.45 11.28
C VAL A 52 -1.88 13.79 11.90
N GLU A 53 -1.33 14.33 13.00
CA GLU A 53 -0.22 13.73 13.73
C GLU A 53 -0.60 12.36 14.30
N ALA A 54 -1.76 12.24 14.95
CA ALA A 54 -2.25 10.95 15.44
C ALA A 54 -2.52 9.94 14.31
N THR A 55 -2.99 10.43 13.17
CA THR A 55 -3.18 9.60 11.97
C THR A 55 -1.84 9.12 11.42
N LEU A 56 -0.83 9.98 11.37
CA LEU A 56 0.52 9.62 10.95
C LEU A 56 1.11 8.52 11.83
N ASP A 57 1.00 8.64 13.15
CA ASP A 57 1.47 7.63 14.09
C ASP A 57 0.79 6.27 13.87
N ARG A 58 -0.52 6.29 13.62
CA ARG A 58 -1.26 5.07 13.27
C ARG A 58 -0.76 4.46 11.95
N GLU A 59 -0.50 5.27 10.94
CA GLU A 59 0.01 4.77 9.65
C GLU A 59 1.43 4.22 9.78
N TYR A 60 2.28 4.76 10.65
CA TYR A 60 3.57 4.15 10.97
C TYR A 60 3.41 2.78 11.62
N GLN A 61 2.49 2.63 12.58
CA GLN A 61 2.22 1.32 13.19
C GLN A 61 1.70 0.31 12.15
N ASN A 62 0.76 0.72 11.30
CA ASN A 62 0.25 -0.09 10.20
C ASN A 62 1.37 -0.50 9.23
N LEU A 63 2.28 0.40 8.91
CA LEU A 63 3.41 0.09 8.05
C LEU A 63 4.31 -0.98 8.66
N VAL A 64 4.62 -0.88 9.96
CA VAL A 64 5.43 -1.89 10.67
C VAL A 64 4.77 -3.27 10.58
N VAL A 65 3.45 -3.35 10.84
CA VAL A 65 2.70 -4.61 10.77
C VAL A 65 2.71 -5.17 9.34
N ARG A 66 2.51 -4.32 8.32
CA ARG A 66 2.53 -4.73 6.91
C ARG A 66 3.90 -5.24 6.47
N VAL A 67 4.98 -4.55 6.86
CA VAL A 67 6.35 -4.98 6.54
C VAL A 67 6.69 -6.30 7.24
N ALA A 68 6.32 -6.43 8.52
CA ALA A 68 6.52 -7.68 9.27
C ALA A 68 5.72 -8.84 8.62
N GLY A 69 4.47 -8.61 8.24
CA GLY A 69 3.64 -9.59 7.54
C GLY A 69 4.29 -10.05 6.23
N ALA A 70 4.69 -9.12 5.36
CA ALA A 70 5.36 -9.44 4.11
C ALA A 70 6.71 -10.16 4.29
N TYR A 71 7.44 -9.82 5.36
CA TYR A 71 8.68 -10.53 5.72
C TYR A 71 8.40 -12.00 6.07
N PHE A 72 7.40 -12.26 6.92
CA PHE A 72 7.04 -13.63 7.30
C PHE A 72 6.45 -14.43 6.13
N GLU A 73 5.65 -13.80 5.27
CA GLU A 73 5.15 -14.44 4.04
C GLU A 73 6.29 -14.85 3.12
N THR A 74 7.30 -14.00 2.96
CA THR A 74 8.47 -14.34 2.13
C THR A 74 9.30 -15.45 2.76
N LEU A 75 9.49 -15.42 4.08
CA LEU A 75 10.19 -16.49 4.80
C LEU A 75 9.46 -17.82 4.67
N MET A 76 8.13 -17.81 4.79
CA MET A 76 7.31 -19.02 4.63
C MET A 76 7.37 -19.57 3.19
N ALA A 77 7.42 -18.71 2.18
CA ALA A 77 7.59 -19.11 0.79
C ALA A 77 8.99 -19.73 0.52
N ASP A 78 10.04 -19.20 1.14
CA ASP A 78 11.39 -19.77 1.09
C ASP A 78 11.42 -21.19 1.72
N GLU A 79 10.86 -21.36 2.92
CA GLU A 79 10.79 -22.67 3.59
C GLU A 79 9.89 -23.67 2.84
N GLN A 80 8.81 -23.20 2.21
CA GLN A 80 7.95 -24.04 1.38
C GLN A 80 8.71 -24.56 0.15
N LEU A 81 9.50 -23.73 -0.49
CA LEU A 81 10.35 -24.16 -1.61
C LEU A 81 11.39 -25.19 -1.16
N ASP A 82 12.08 -24.97 -0.03
CA ASP A 82 13.02 -25.90 0.53
C ASP A 82 12.38 -27.29 0.80
N LEU A 83 11.15 -27.28 1.34
CA LEU A 83 10.37 -28.51 1.57
C LEU A 83 10.06 -29.25 0.28
N VAL A 84 9.57 -28.55 -0.74
CA VAL A 84 9.23 -29.15 -2.05
C VAL A 84 10.47 -29.70 -2.75
N LEU A 85 11.61 -29.02 -2.64
CA LEU A 85 12.89 -29.51 -3.19
C LEU A 85 13.33 -30.80 -2.49
N ALA A 86 13.16 -30.90 -1.16
CA ALA A 86 13.45 -32.12 -0.40
C ALA A 86 12.51 -33.29 -0.82
N GLN A 87 11.22 -33.00 -1.00
CA GLN A 87 10.26 -33.98 -1.52
C GLN A 87 10.62 -34.48 -2.91
N LYS A 88 10.96 -33.56 -3.84
CA LYS A 88 11.41 -33.91 -5.19
C LYS A 88 12.63 -34.83 -5.16
N ALA A 89 13.63 -34.52 -4.30
CA ALA A 89 14.82 -35.37 -4.14
C ALA A 89 14.43 -36.78 -3.64
N THR A 90 13.50 -36.87 -2.71
CA THR A 90 12.99 -38.14 -2.20
C THR A 90 12.27 -38.96 -3.30
N TYR A 91 11.40 -38.32 -4.09
CA TYR A 91 10.70 -38.99 -5.18
C TYR A 91 11.66 -39.41 -6.34
N THR A 92 12.71 -38.61 -6.59
CA THR A 92 13.76 -39.00 -7.54
C THR A 92 14.44 -40.29 -7.10
N ALA A 93 14.84 -40.38 -5.83
CA ALA A 93 15.42 -41.58 -5.24
C ALA A 93 14.45 -42.79 -5.30
N LEU A 94 13.15 -42.53 -5.08
CA LEU A 94 12.11 -43.57 -5.15
C LEU A 94 11.99 -44.15 -6.60
N VAL A 95 11.98 -43.28 -7.62
CA VAL A 95 11.97 -43.70 -9.03
C VAL A 95 13.18 -44.57 -9.34
N ASP A 96 14.38 -44.15 -8.87
CA ASP A 96 15.61 -44.93 -9.08
C ASP A 96 15.57 -46.30 -8.36
N ALA A 97 15.00 -46.33 -7.13
CA ALA A 97 14.82 -47.55 -6.38
C ALA A 97 13.83 -48.52 -7.08
N ALA A 98 12.71 -48.01 -7.59
CA ALA A 98 11.71 -48.79 -8.33
C ALA A 98 12.28 -49.36 -9.63
N LYS A 99 13.07 -48.58 -10.38
CA LYS A 99 13.77 -49.05 -11.57
C LYS A 99 14.75 -50.17 -11.26
N LYS A 100 15.55 -50.04 -10.22
CA LYS A 100 16.49 -51.08 -9.73
C LYS A 100 15.74 -52.35 -9.27
N GLY A 101 14.63 -52.16 -8.53
CA GLY A 101 13.78 -53.28 -8.11
C GLY A 101 13.22 -54.08 -9.28
N LEU A 102 12.72 -53.41 -10.32
CA LEU A 102 12.26 -54.07 -11.54
C LEU A 102 13.39 -54.83 -12.26
N ALA A 103 14.56 -54.20 -12.37
CA ALA A 103 15.74 -54.86 -12.99
C ALA A 103 16.22 -56.07 -12.19
N ALA A 104 16.03 -56.10 -10.89
CA ALA A 104 16.33 -57.22 -10.02
C ALA A 104 15.20 -58.29 -9.97
N GLY A 105 14.06 -58.07 -10.68
CA GLY A 105 12.92 -58.98 -10.67
C GLY A 105 12.06 -58.93 -9.41
N SER A 106 12.25 -57.98 -8.51
CA SER A 106 11.54 -57.83 -7.26
C SER A 106 10.49 -56.69 -7.28
N GLY A 107 10.44 -55.87 -8.34
CA GLY A 107 9.50 -54.77 -8.51
C GLY A 107 8.57 -54.95 -9.69
N THR A 108 7.58 -54.08 -9.81
CA THR A 108 6.63 -54.06 -10.93
C THR A 108 6.79 -52.78 -11.75
N ARG A 109 6.27 -52.81 -12.99
CA ARG A 109 6.20 -51.62 -13.84
C ARG A 109 5.33 -50.53 -13.24
N THR A 110 4.24 -50.96 -12.56
CA THR A 110 3.31 -50.07 -11.88
C THR A 110 4.00 -49.27 -10.76
N ASP A 111 4.97 -49.89 -10.05
CA ASP A 111 5.74 -49.17 -9.01
C ASP A 111 6.57 -48.02 -9.60
N ILE A 112 7.12 -48.22 -10.81
CA ILE A 112 7.85 -47.16 -11.52
C ILE A 112 6.90 -46.03 -11.94
N ASP A 113 5.74 -46.40 -12.53
CA ASP A 113 4.77 -45.42 -13.02
C ASP A 113 4.15 -44.61 -11.88
N ASP A 114 3.89 -45.24 -10.70
CA ASP A 114 3.43 -44.51 -9.47
C ASP A 114 4.53 -43.58 -8.96
N ALA A 115 5.76 -44.05 -8.84
CA ALA A 115 6.87 -43.23 -8.40
C ALA A 115 7.14 -42.04 -9.35
N GLN A 116 7.04 -42.28 -10.65
CA GLN A 116 7.21 -41.23 -11.66
C GLN A 116 6.09 -40.18 -11.57
N SER A 117 4.84 -40.60 -11.39
CA SER A 117 3.71 -39.70 -11.26
C SER A 117 3.88 -38.77 -10.02
N ARG A 118 4.38 -39.33 -8.92
CA ARG A 118 4.70 -38.52 -7.71
C ARG A 118 5.84 -37.52 -7.95
N LEU A 119 6.86 -37.91 -8.70
CA LEU A 119 7.95 -37.03 -9.09
C LEU A 119 7.44 -35.89 -9.98
N ASP A 120 6.61 -36.19 -10.97
CA ASP A 120 6.03 -35.20 -11.88
C ASP A 120 5.14 -34.19 -11.13
N MET A 121 4.35 -34.66 -10.16
CA MET A 121 3.58 -33.79 -9.27
C MET A 121 4.50 -32.88 -8.42
N ALA A 122 5.58 -33.41 -7.85
CA ALA A 122 6.54 -32.61 -7.10
C ALA A 122 7.26 -31.56 -7.97
N MET A 123 7.50 -31.88 -9.25
CA MET A 123 8.05 -30.90 -10.22
C MET A 123 7.06 -29.77 -10.51
N ALA A 124 5.78 -30.06 -10.62
CA ALA A 124 4.74 -29.01 -10.76
C ALA A 124 4.66 -28.13 -9.50
N GLN A 125 4.68 -28.74 -8.31
CA GLN A 125 4.68 -28.02 -7.03
C GLN A 125 5.94 -27.13 -6.85
N GLU A 126 7.10 -27.59 -7.36
CA GLU A 126 8.33 -26.78 -7.35
C GLU A 126 8.14 -25.49 -8.17
N LEU A 127 7.51 -25.58 -9.34
CA LEU A 127 7.26 -24.41 -10.18
C LEU A 127 6.34 -23.40 -9.46
N GLU A 128 5.28 -23.90 -8.85
CA GLU A 128 4.36 -23.05 -8.05
C GLU A 128 5.07 -22.41 -6.85
N ALA A 129 5.87 -23.20 -6.12
CA ALA A 129 6.62 -22.68 -4.97
C ALA A 129 7.63 -21.60 -5.36
N ARG A 130 8.34 -21.77 -6.49
CA ARG A 130 9.26 -20.77 -7.04
C ARG A 130 8.53 -19.47 -7.44
N GLN A 131 7.39 -19.57 -8.09
CA GLN A 131 6.57 -18.42 -8.47
C GLN A 131 6.08 -17.67 -7.22
N ASN A 132 5.63 -18.39 -6.21
CA ASN A 132 5.18 -17.80 -4.93
C ASN A 132 6.34 -17.09 -4.21
N GLN A 133 7.51 -17.71 -4.16
CA GLN A 133 8.74 -17.11 -3.61
C GLN A 133 9.08 -15.79 -4.32
N ASP A 134 9.08 -15.78 -5.64
CA ASP A 134 9.35 -14.57 -6.42
C ASP A 134 8.31 -13.47 -6.18
N LEU A 135 7.03 -13.85 -6.09
CA LEU A 135 5.93 -12.92 -5.84
C LEU A 135 6.08 -12.25 -4.47
N THR A 136 6.20 -13.04 -3.41
CA THR A 136 6.30 -12.54 -2.02
C THR A 136 7.55 -11.68 -1.85
N ARG A 137 8.68 -12.06 -2.45
CA ARG A 137 9.92 -11.27 -2.42
C ARG A 137 9.74 -9.91 -3.10
N ARG A 138 9.06 -9.85 -4.25
CA ARG A 138 8.75 -8.58 -4.94
C ARG A 138 7.81 -7.71 -4.12
N GLN A 139 6.82 -8.29 -3.46
CA GLN A 139 5.92 -7.56 -2.57
C GLN A 139 6.68 -6.92 -1.41
N LEU A 140 7.58 -7.66 -0.77
CA LEU A 140 8.45 -7.12 0.28
C LEU A 140 9.37 -6.00 -0.25
N GLN A 141 9.98 -6.18 -1.45
CA GLN A 141 10.80 -5.15 -2.08
C GLN A 141 10.03 -3.85 -2.33
N LEU A 142 8.78 -3.95 -2.77
CA LEU A 142 7.92 -2.78 -2.99
C LEU A 142 7.62 -2.03 -1.69
N LEU A 143 7.39 -2.76 -0.59
CA LEU A 143 7.12 -2.15 0.72
C LEU A 143 8.35 -1.46 1.31
N VAL A 144 9.53 -2.08 1.17
CA VAL A 144 10.80 -1.58 1.73
C VAL A 144 11.47 -0.58 0.79
N ASN A 145 11.06 -0.54 -0.49
CA ASN A 145 11.66 0.24 -1.58
C ASN A 145 13.18 -0.01 -1.74
N GLN A 146 13.63 -1.23 -1.48
CA GLN A 146 15.02 -1.67 -1.61
C GLN A 146 15.09 -3.09 -2.15
N PRO A 147 16.14 -3.46 -2.91
CA PRO A 147 16.32 -4.83 -3.37
C PRO A 147 16.60 -5.76 -2.19
N VAL A 148 15.76 -6.77 -2.01
CA VAL A 148 15.91 -7.82 -1.00
C VAL A 148 16.53 -9.04 -1.66
N MET A 149 17.82 -9.30 -1.40
CA MET A 149 18.53 -10.44 -1.99
C MET A 149 18.47 -11.69 -1.11
N ALA A 150 18.52 -11.53 0.20
CA ALA A 150 18.45 -12.62 1.15
C ALA A 150 17.67 -12.18 2.41
N ILE A 151 16.90 -13.11 2.97
CA ILE A 151 16.15 -12.90 4.20
C ILE A 151 16.79 -13.75 5.30
N ALA A 152 17.01 -13.17 6.47
CA ALA A 152 17.52 -13.90 7.62
C ALA A 152 16.47 -14.90 8.11
N LYS A 153 16.89 -16.15 8.32
CA LYS A 153 16.01 -17.17 8.92
C LYS A 153 15.72 -16.82 10.36
N LEU A 154 14.49 -17.08 10.79
CA LEU A 154 14.05 -16.82 12.15
C LEU A 154 14.73 -17.78 13.14
N ASN A 155 15.44 -17.23 14.11
CA ASN A 155 16.00 -18.03 15.20
C ASN A 155 14.95 -18.19 16.32
N VAL A 156 14.04 -19.14 16.16
CA VAL A 156 12.93 -19.40 17.10
C VAL A 156 13.41 -19.62 18.54
N PRO A 157 14.50 -20.37 18.84
CA PRO A 157 15.01 -20.53 20.20
C PRO A 157 15.47 -19.23 20.87
N ALA A 158 15.89 -18.23 20.07
CA ALA A 158 16.34 -16.93 20.58
C ALA A 158 15.18 -15.93 20.75
N LEU A 159 13.98 -16.24 20.26
CA LEU A 159 12.85 -15.35 20.29
C LEU A 159 12.21 -15.34 21.69
N LYS A 160 12.55 -14.35 22.50
CA LYS A 160 11.89 -14.11 23.78
C LYS A 160 10.69 -13.21 23.54
N LEU A 161 9.50 -13.79 23.45
CA LEU A 161 8.25 -13.04 23.43
C LEU A 161 7.94 -12.56 24.85
N SER A 162 8.06 -11.24 25.09
CA SER A 162 7.54 -10.65 26.33
C SER A 162 6.01 -10.54 26.23
N SER A 163 5.33 -10.82 27.34
CA SER A 163 3.90 -10.55 27.40
C SER A 163 3.63 -9.07 27.15
N PRO A 164 2.51 -8.72 26.49
CA PRO A 164 2.15 -7.32 26.30
C PRO A 164 2.03 -6.60 27.64
N GLN A 165 2.48 -5.35 27.69
CA GLN A 165 2.32 -4.49 28.87
C GLN A 165 1.51 -3.25 28.45
N PRO A 166 0.43 -2.94 29.21
CA PRO A 166 -0.09 -3.64 30.39
C PRO A 166 -0.69 -5.01 30.04
N ALA A 167 -0.62 -5.97 30.99
CA ALA A 167 -1.10 -7.33 30.81
C ALA A 167 -2.63 -7.46 30.90
N ASN A 168 -3.31 -6.43 31.36
CA ASN A 168 -4.76 -6.38 31.56
C ASN A 168 -5.44 -5.65 30.41
N LEU A 169 -6.51 -6.22 29.85
CA LEU A 169 -7.26 -5.65 28.72
C LEU A 169 -7.90 -4.29 29.09
N ASP A 170 -8.33 -4.12 30.32
CA ASP A 170 -9.00 -2.88 30.80
C ASP A 170 -8.06 -1.67 30.82
N ASP A 171 -6.74 -1.91 30.85
CA ASP A 171 -5.74 -0.85 30.82
C ASP A 171 -5.45 -0.34 29.39
N TRP A 172 -6.03 -0.99 28.35
CA TRP A 172 -5.91 -0.62 26.93
C TRP A 172 -7.14 0.14 26.39
N THR A 173 -8.22 0.25 27.15
CA THR A 173 -9.46 0.95 26.80
C THR A 173 -9.62 2.25 27.55
#